data_bf911f0036c34d96763c920aed43dca6
#
_entry.id   bf911f0036c34d96763c920aed43dca6
#
_cell.length_a   1.000
_cell.length_b   1.000
_cell.length_c   1.000
_cell.angle_alpha   90.00
_cell.angle_beta   90.00
_cell.angle_gamma   90.00
#
_symmetry.space_group_name_H-M   'P 1'
#
loop_
_entity.id
_entity.type
_entity.pdbx_description
1 polymer ?
#
loop_
_entity_poly.entity_id
_entity_poly.type
_entity_poly.pdbx_seq_one_letter_code
_entity_poly.pdbx_strand_id
1 'polypeptide(L)'
;MHLKTLLAGLSLRSATADMETEITRISYDSRTTAPGDVFVAMTGFATDGHAYIGKAVAAGAAAVVCERPPEDSSVPYVLVENSRRALAVMAANYYGHPADSMTMVAVTGTNGKTTTTYLLKAILEQELGAKVGLIGTNQDLIGDEVVPTERTTPESLELQELFARMRSAGCTHVVMEASSHALALDRVYGIHYAVGIFTNLTQDHLDFHKTMEAYCDAKAILFQNCDVGVCNADDPWTERLLQNAACRQYFYAEHAAADLRAEHITLAADHIAFDAVTKDSRTPIKVGIPGGFMVYNTLDVLGAALALGVPLEKSARVLAAVPHVKGRVEVVPTPGKDYTVLIDYSHTPDSLENILRTVKGFAKGRTVALFGCGGGRDRTKRPIMGSVAAELADFVVVTSDNPRTEDPEAIIADILPGLEGSGTPYQVICDRVEAIHWAMDHAQPGDVIALCGKGHETYQEVNHEKHHMDEREIVAEHLAGK
;
A
#
# COMPACT_ATOMS: atom_id res chain seq x y z
N MET A 1 1.15 19.11 -27.76
CA MET A 1 0.45 20.13 -26.88
C MET A 1 1.39 21.29 -26.66
N HIS A 2 0.91 22.55 -26.67
CA HIS A 2 1.81 23.68 -26.40
C HIS A 2 2.23 23.76 -24.93
N LEU A 3 3.46 24.18 -24.68
CA LEU A 3 4.04 24.29 -23.33
C LEU A 3 3.15 25.12 -22.39
N LYS A 4 2.61 26.26 -22.85
CA LYS A 4 1.69 27.11 -22.08
C LYS A 4 0.44 26.34 -21.57
N THR A 5 -0.11 25.45 -22.39
CA THR A 5 -1.28 24.63 -22.03
C THR A 5 -0.89 23.59 -20.99
N LEU A 6 0.29 22.99 -21.15
CA LEU A 6 0.83 22.02 -20.22
C LEU A 6 1.09 22.62 -18.83
N LEU A 7 1.54 23.88 -18.78
CA LEU A 7 1.86 24.63 -17.56
C LEU A 7 0.66 25.38 -16.95
N ALA A 8 -0.54 25.26 -17.54
CA ALA A 8 -1.73 25.94 -17.04
C ALA A 8 -1.99 25.61 -15.56
N GLY A 9 -2.31 26.63 -14.77
CA GLY A 9 -2.55 26.50 -13.32
C GLY A 9 -1.29 26.52 -12.44
N LEU A 10 -0.08 26.53 -13.03
CA LEU A 10 1.17 26.66 -12.27
C LEU A 10 1.57 28.13 -12.08
N SER A 11 2.06 28.43 -10.87
CA SER A 11 2.74 29.72 -10.61
C SER A 11 4.19 29.60 -11.05
N LEU A 12 4.55 30.34 -12.11
CA LEU A 12 5.91 30.34 -12.65
C LEU A 12 6.73 31.45 -11.98
N ARG A 13 7.96 31.14 -11.57
CA ARG A 13 8.92 32.16 -11.07
C ARG A 13 9.57 32.94 -12.22
N SER A 14 9.97 32.22 -13.27
CA SER A 14 10.49 32.81 -14.52
C SER A 14 10.48 31.76 -15.63
N ALA A 15 10.63 32.21 -16.88
CA ALA A 15 10.78 31.32 -18.02
C ALA A 15 11.65 31.96 -19.10
N THR A 16 12.50 31.16 -19.72
CA THR A 16 13.23 31.47 -20.95
C THR A 16 12.72 30.66 -22.14
N ALA A 17 12.01 29.55 -21.86
CA ALA A 17 11.40 28.72 -22.89
C ALA A 17 10.26 29.48 -23.60
N ASP A 18 10.13 29.29 -24.91
CA ASP A 18 8.98 29.76 -25.67
C ASP A 18 7.73 28.97 -25.30
N MET A 19 6.71 29.66 -24.81
CA MET A 19 5.45 29.06 -24.36
C MET A 19 4.62 28.44 -25.49
N GLU A 20 4.90 28.78 -26.74
CA GLU A 20 4.27 28.17 -27.91
C GLU A 20 5.01 26.92 -28.39
N THR A 21 6.10 26.53 -27.76
CA THR A 21 6.82 25.28 -28.08
C THR A 21 5.88 24.08 -27.99
N GLU A 22 5.84 23.29 -29.06
CA GLU A 22 5.11 22.02 -29.06
C GLU A 22 5.85 20.98 -28.25
N ILE A 23 5.17 20.40 -27.27
CA ILE A 23 5.67 19.33 -26.41
C ILE A 23 5.01 18.03 -26.81
N THR A 24 5.85 17.03 -27.09
CA THR A 24 5.40 15.70 -27.48
C THR A 24 5.01 14.87 -26.24
N ARG A 25 5.84 14.91 -25.20
CA ARG A 25 5.68 14.09 -23.99
C ARG A 25 6.33 14.78 -22.79
N ILE A 26 5.91 14.40 -21.59
CA ILE A 26 6.57 14.75 -20.33
C ILE A 26 7.58 13.65 -20.00
N SER A 27 8.78 14.03 -19.56
CA SER A 27 9.81 13.12 -19.05
C SER A 27 10.41 13.67 -17.75
N TYR A 28 10.70 12.81 -16.80
CA TYR A 28 11.46 13.13 -15.58
C TYR A 28 12.65 12.17 -15.37
N ASP A 29 12.88 11.28 -16.33
CA ASP A 29 14.05 10.41 -16.39
C ASP A 29 14.88 10.71 -17.65
N SER A 30 16.09 11.25 -17.46
CA SER A 30 16.97 11.60 -18.57
C SER A 30 17.41 10.43 -19.46
N ARG A 31 17.21 9.19 -19.02
CA ARG A 31 17.51 7.96 -19.78
C ARG A 31 16.43 7.66 -20.83
N THR A 32 15.21 8.12 -20.58
CA THR A 32 14.04 7.91 -21.44
C THR A 32 13.60 9.16 -22.18
N THR A 33 14.24 10.30 -21.93
CA THR A 33 13.96 11.57 -22.62
C THR A 33 14.24 11.42 -24.12
N ALA A 34 13.34 11.99 -24.93
CA ALA A 34 13.40 11.96 -26.40
C ALA A 34 13.19 13.36 -27.00
N PRO A 35 13.49 13.57 -28.31
CA PRO A 35 13.28 14.87 -28.97
C PRO A 35 11.82 15.34 -28.87
N GLY A 36 11.66 16.60 -28.47
CA GLY A 36 10.36 17.24 -28.28
C GLY A 36 9.73 17.02 -26.88
N ASP A 37 10.37 16.27 -26.00
CA ASP A 37 9.91 16.12 -24.62
C ASP A 37 10.13 17.43 -23.81
N VAL A 38 9.30 17.65 -22.79
CA VAL A 38 9.66 18.54 -21.69
C VAL A 38 10.23 17.71 -20.54
N PHE A 39 11.44 18.05 -20.11
CA PHE A 39 12.10 17.35 -18.99
C PHE A 39 11.81 18.06 -17.67
N VAL A 40 11.30 17.34 -16.67
CA VAL A 40 11.06 17.87 -15.32
C VAL A 40 12.18 17.40 -14.39
N ALA A 41 13.03 18.37 -13.99
CA ALA A 41 14.13 18.11 -13.07
C ALA A 41 13.63 18.12 -11.63
N MET A 42 13.35 16.93 -11.07
CA MET A 42 12.86 16.80 -9.70
C MET A 42 14.00 16.64 -8.71
N THR A 43 13.90 17.28 -7.56
CA THR A 43 14.73 16.98 -6.40
C THR A 43 14.28 15.66 -5.80
N GLY A 44 15.11 14.63 -5.94
CA GLY A 44 14.85 13.28 -5.44
C GLY A 44 15.43 13.05 -4.04
N PHE A 45 15.02 11.95 -3.40
CA PHE A 45 15.55 11.54 -2.09
C PHE A 45 17.00 11.02 -2.20
N ALA A 46 17.30 10.26 -3.24
CA ALA A 46 18.64 9.68 -3.46
C ALA A 46 19.48 10.45 -4.47
N THR A 47 18.84 11.10 -5.43
CA THR A 47 19.52 11.84 -6.53
C THR A 47 18.75 13.11 -6.85
N ASP A 48 19.48 14.15 -7.29
CA ASP A 48 18.90 15.40 -7.75
C ASP A 48 18.79 15.41 -9.27
N GLY A 49 17.57 15.47 -9.79
CA GLY A 49 17.27 15.51 -11.22
C GLY A 49 17.91 16.68 -11.96
N HIS A 50 18.22 17.78 -11.26
CA HIS A 50 18.89 18.93 -11.85
C HIS A 50 20.30 18.59 -12.39
N ALA A 51 21.00 17.63 -11.80
CA ALA A 51 22.28 17.15 -12.29
C ALA A 51 22.20 16.48 -13.69
N TYR A 52 20.99 16.10 -14.12
CA TYR A 52 20.76 15.40 -15.39
C TYR A 52 20.17 16.30 -16.49
N ILE A 53 19.99 17.61 -16.24
CA ILE A 53 19.44 18.55 -17.24
C ILE A 53 20.24 18.51 -18.52
N GLY A 54 21.59 18.61 -18.43
CA GLY A 54 22.45 18.57 -19.62
C GLY A 54 22.28 17.28 -20.45
N LYS A 55 22.06 16.14 -19.78
CA LYS A 55 21.82 14.86 -20.45
C LYS A 55 20.45 14.83 -21.13
N ALA A 56 19.41 15.36 -20.50
CA ALA A 56 18.07 15.45 -21.08
C ALA A 56 18.06 16.39 -22.31
N VAL A 57 18.76 17.53 -22.23
CA VAL A 57 18.91 18.47 -23.36
C VAL A 57 19.67 17.81 -24.52
N ALA A 58 20.75 17.10 -24.23
CA ALA A 58 21.51 16.36 -25.25
C ALA A 58 20.66 15.24 -25.91
N ALA A 59 19.66 14.69 -25.19
CA ALA A 59 18.69 13.74 -25.72
C ALA A 59 17.56 14.41 -26.52
N GLY A 60 17.52 15.75 -26.58
CA GLY A 60 16.56 16.51 -27.40
C GLY A 60 15.36 17.08 -26.64
N ALA A 61 15.43 17.21 -25.31
CA ALA A 61 14.40 17.91 -24.57
C ALA A 61 14.18 19.32 -25.13
N ALA A 62 12.93 19.66 -25.45
CA ALA A 62 12.56 20.95 -26.03
C ALA A 62 12.52 22.08 -24.99
N ALA A 63 12.26 21.73 -23.73
CA ALA A 63 12.26 22.62 -22.59
C ALA A 63 12.53 21.85 -21.29
N VAL A 64 12.94 22.58 -20.24
CA VAL A 64 13.19 22.01 -18.91
C VAL A 64 12.32 22.75 -17.88
N VAL A 65 11.65 21.99 -16.99
CA VAL A 65 11.00 22.52 -15.79
C VAL A 65 11.90 22.22 -14.59
N CYS A 66 12.26 23.22 -13.81
CA CYS A 66 13.26 23.09 -12.75
C CYS A 66 13.00 24.07 -11.59
N GLU A 67 13.63 23.81 -10.42
CA GLU A 67 13.51 24.64 -9.21
C GLU A 67 14.62 25.71 -9.12
N ARG A 68 15.70 25.54 -9.89
CA ARG A 68 16.82 26.48 -10.04
C ARG A 68 17.28 26.55 -11.50
N PRO A 69 17.78 27.68 -11.95
CA PRO A 69 18.23 27.82 -13.34
C PRO A 69 19.29 26.79 -13.71
N PRO A 70 19.28 26.26 -14.95
CA PRO A 70 20.36 25.43 -15.48
C PRO A 70 21.69 26.17 -15.48
N GLU A 71 22.81 25.44 -15.34
CA GLU A 71 24.14 26.06 -15.43
C GLU A 71 24.42 26.62 -16.83
N ASP A 72 23.97 25.96 -17.88
CA ASP A 72 23.99 26.43 -19.24
C ASP A 72 22.78 27.35 -19.49
N SER A 73 23.05 28.63 -19.59
CA SER A 73 22.02 29.65 -19.82
C SER A 73 21.35 29.60 -21.21
N SER A 74 21.86 28.80 -22.13
CA SER A 74 21.25 28.58 -23.46
C SER A 74 20.08 27.58 -23.41
N VAL A 75 19.94 26.80 -22.34
CA VAL A 75 18.87 25.83 -22.17
C VAL A 75 17.52 26.54 -21.98
N PRO A 76 16.50 26.27 -22.82
CA PRO A 76 15.16 26.79 -22.58
C PRO A 76 14.55 26.17 -21.29
N TYR A 77 14.21 27.01 -20.30
CA TYR A 77 13.68 26.50 -19.04
C TYR A 77 12.47 27.31 -18.54
N VAL A 78 11.75 26.66 -17.62
CA VAL A 78 10.67 27.21 -16.80
C VAL A 78 11.02 26.98 -15.33
N LEU A 79 11.10 28.03 -14.55
CA LEU A 79 11.43 28.00 -13.13
C LEU A 79 10.14 27.92 -12.30
N VAL A 80 10.03 26.90 -11.49
CA VAL A 80 8.90 26.65 -10.58
C VAL A 80 9.36 26.61 -9.13
N GLU A 81 8.44 26.66 -8.20
CA GLU A 81 8.74 26.52 -6.78
C GLU A 81 9.00 25.07 -6.35
N ASN A 82 8.18 24.16 -6.88
CA ASN A 82 8.22 22.73 -6.58
C ASN A 82 8.01 21.94 -7.88
N SER A 83 9.04 21.26 -8.33
CA SER A 83 9.01 20.49 -9.59
C SER A 83 8.13 19.24 -9.52
N ARG A 84 7.91 18.65 -8.32
CA ARG A 84 6.99 17.51 -8.15
C ARG A 84 5.55 17.91 -8.33
N ARG A 85 5.13 19.06 -7.72
CA ARG A 85 3.81 19.63 -7.94
C ARG A 85 3.63 20.07 -9.38
N ALA A 86 4.68 20.61 -9.98
CA ALA A 86 4.65 20.96 -11.40
C ALA A 86 4.42 19.72 -12.27
N LEU A 87 5.12 18.60 -12.00
CA LEU A 87 4.90 17.35 -12.72
C LEU A 87 3.45 16.86 -12.57
N ALA A 88 2.88 16.90 -11.36
CA ALA A 88 1.51 16.46 -11.12
C ALA A 88 0.48 17.30 -11.90
N VAL A 89 0.61 18.63 -11.88
CA VAL A 89 -0.28 19.54 -12.64
C VAL A 89 -0.10 19.35 -14.14
N MET A 90 1.13 19.28 -14.63
CA MET A 90 1.44 19.04 -16.04
C MET A 90 0.89 17.70 -16.52
N ALA A 91 1.02 16.64 -15.73
CA ALA A 91 0.47 15.34 -16.06
C ALA A 91 -1.07 15.36 -16.12
N ALA A 92 -1.73 16.02 -15.18
CA ALA A 92 -3.17 16.21 -15.21
C ALA A 92 -3.62 16.97 -16.47
N ASN A 93 -2.95 18.08 -16.80
CA ASN A 93 -3.21 18.84 -18.03
C ASN A 93 -2.98 18.00 -19.30
N TYR A 94 -1.89 17.21 -19.33
CA TYR A 94 -1.54 16.39 -20.49
C TYR A 94 -2.58 15.31 -20.78
N TYR A 95 -3.12 14.66 -19.74
CA TYR A 95 -4.13 13.61 -19.86
C TYR A 95 -5.58 14.12 -19.77
N GLY A 96 -5.79 15.45 -19.66
CA GLY A 96 -7.10 16.10 -19.66
C GLY A 96 -7.91 15.79 -18.42
N HIS A 97 -7.28 15.89 -17.25
CA HIS A 97 -7.89 15.79 -15.91
C HIS A 97 -8.79 14.54 -15.74
N PRO A 98 -8.27 13.33 -15.95
CA PRO A 98 -9.10 12.13 -15.98
C PRO A 98 -9.79 11.85 -14.63
N ALA A 99 -9.15 12.21 -13.51
CA ALA A 99 -9.70 12.00 -12.17
C ALA A 99 -11.02 12.77 -11.93
N ASP A 100 -11.21 13.94 -12.56
CA ASP A 100 -12.38 14.80 -12.34
C ASP A 100 -13.70 14.16 -12.82
N SER A 101 -13.61 13.15 -13.68
CA SER A 101 -14.77 12.43 -14.24
C SER A 101 -15.10 11.12 -13.53
N MET A 102 -14.38 10.79 -12.46
CA MET A 102 -14.55 9.56 -11.69
C MET A 102 -14.70 9.86 -10.20
N THR A 103 -15.42 9.02 -9.47
CA THR A 103 -15.48 9.10 -8.02
C THR A 103 -14.19 8.51 -7.44
N MET A 104 -13.34 9.37 -6.88
CA MET A 104 -12.04 8.99 -6.35
C MET A 104 -12.13 8.65 -4.88
N VAL A 105 -11.60 7.50 -4.46
CA VAL A 105 -11.48 7.08 -3.06
C VAL A 105 -10.02 6.74 -2.77
N ALA A 106 -9.47 7.27 -1.68
CA ALA A 106 -8.11 6.94 -1.27
C ALA A 106 -8.07 6.36 0.14
N VAL A 107 -7.23 5.35 0.32
CA VAL A 107 -6.99 4.69 1.61
C VAL A 107 -5.55 4.93 2.05
N THR A 108 -5.36 5.48 3.24
CA THR A 108 -4.06 5.63 3.88
C THR A 108 -4.04 4.98 5.27
N GLY A 109 -2.86 4.68 5.75
CA GLY A 109 -2.62 4.03 7.04
C GLY A 109 -1.33 3.20 6.97
N THR A 110 -0.94 2.56 8.06
CA THR A 110 0.19 1.64 8.05
C THR A 110 -0.25 0.30 7.47
N ASN A 111 -1.23 -0.34 8.06
CA ASN A 111 -1.76 -1.65 7.70
C ASN A 111 -3.21 -1.56 7.20
N GLY A 112 -3.71 -2.60 6.52
CA GLY A 112 -5.12 -2.70 6.10
C GLY A 112 -5.45 -2.12 4.72
N LYS A 113 -4.68 -1.20 4.16
CA LYS A 113 -4.97 -0.50 2.89
C LYS A 113 -5.41 -1.42 1.75
N THR A 114 -4.62 -2.43 1.46
CA THR A 114 -4.90 -3.38 0.36
C THR A 114 -6.23 -4.11 0.59
N THR A 115 -6.44 -4.64 1.78
CA THR A 115 -7.69 -5.34 2.11
C THR A 115 -8.89 -4.40 1.93
N THR A 116 -8.82 -3.19 2.47
CA THR A 116 -9.85 -2.15 2.35
C THR A 116 -10.16 -1.82 0.90
N THR A 117 -9.13 -1.62 0.05
CA THR A 117 -9.35 -1.30 -1.38
C THR A 117 -10.06 -2.43 -2.12
N TYR A 118 -9.69 -3.69 -1.90
CA TYR A 118 -10.33 -4.84 -2.55
C TYR A 118 -11.77 -5.06 -2.08
N LEU A 119 -12.03 -4.96 -0.77
CA LEU A 119 -13.38 -5.10 -0.22
C LEU A 119 -14.32 -3.99 -0.70
N LEU A 120 -13.82 -2.74 -0.71
CA LEU A 120 -14.61 -1.62 -1.19
C LEU A 120 -14.88 -1.71 -2.69
N LYS A 121 -13.88 -2.10 -3.51
CA LYS A 121 -14.08 -2.36 -4.95
C LYS A 121 -15.22 -3.36 -5.15
N ALA A 122 -15.21 -4.48 -4.44
CA ALA A 122 -16.24 -5.51 -4.57
C ALA A 122 -17.65 -4.96 -4.24
N ILE A 123 -17.78 -4.13 -3.20
CA ILE A 123 -19.07 -3.51 -2.84
C ILE A 123 -19.54 -2.56 -3.94
N LEU A 124 -18.67 -1.69 -4.44
CA LEU A 124 -19.04 -0.70 -5.46
C LEU A 124 -19.45 -1.37 -6.79
N GLU A 125 -18.75 -2.41 -7.18
CA GLU A 125 -19.07 -3.17 -8.40
C GLU A 125 -20.40 -3.92 -8.28
N GLN A 126 -20.63 -4.61 -7.16
CA GLN A 126 -21.84 -5.43 -7.01
C GLN A 126 -23.09 -4.59 -6.71
N GLU A 127 -22.98 -3.54 -5.92
CA GLU A 127 -24.17 -2.80 -5.45
C GLU A 127 -24.47 -1.54 -6.26
N LEU A 128 -23.46 -0.93 -6.90
CA LEU A 128 -23.68 0.22 -7.80
C LEU A 128 -23.60 -0.15 -9.27
N GLY A 129 -23.20 -1.38 -9.63
CA GLY A 129 -22.91 -1.75 -11.02
C GLY A 129 -21.76 -0.93 -11.61
N ALA A 130 -20.89 -0.38 -10.77
CA ALA A 130 -19.78 0.46 -11.18
C ALA A 130 -18.67 -0.39 -11.83
N LYS A 131 -17.99 0.15 -12.84
CA LYS A 131 -16.68 -0.36 -13.22
C LYS A 131 -15.63 0.37 -12.40
N VAL A 132 -14.87 -0.36 -11.60
CA VAL A 132 -13.95 0.23 -10.62
C VAL A 132 -12.50 0.03 -11.02
N GLY A 133 -11.73 1.12 -11.07
CA GLY A 133 -10.27 1.07 -11.10
C GLY A 133 -9.72 0.84 -9.68
N LEU A 134 -8.69 0.01 -9.54
CA LEU A 134 -7.97 -0.19 -8.29
C LEU A 134 -6.49 0.11 -8.48
N ILE A 135 -5.88 0.84 -7.56
CA ILE A 135 -4.44 1.13 -7.55
C ILE A 135 -3.90 0.73 -6.19
N GLY A 136 -2.92 -0.17 -6.16
CA GLY A 136 -2.41 -0.63 -4.88
C GLY A 136 -1.19 -1.56 -4.94
N THR A 137 -0.80 -2.01 -3.77
CA THR A 137 0.43 -2.77 -3.55
C THR A 137 0.47 -4.08 -4.32
N ASN A 138 -0.66 -4.80 -4.41
CA ASN A 138 -0.70 -6.13 -5.05
C ASN A 138 -0.62 -6.02 -6.57
N GLN A 139 -1.42 -5.14 -7.14
CA GLN A 139 -1.57 -4.91 -8.57
C GLN A 139 -2.48 -3.70 -8.80
N ASP A 140 -2.40 -3.11 -9.97
CA ASP A 140 -3.39 -2.17 -10.45
C ASP A 140 -4.44 -2.92 -11.28
N LEU A 141 -5.71 -2.48 -11.22
CA LEU A 141 -6.82 -3.07 -11.97
C LEU A 141 -7.60 -2.01 -12.73
N ILE A 142 -7.95 -2.31 -13.97
CA ILE A 142 -8.94 -1.54 -14.76
C ILE A 142 -10.19 -2.41 -14.93
N GLY A 143 -11.11 -2.33 -13.97
CA GLY A 143 -12.13 -3.38 -13.81
C GLY A 143 -11.45 -4.69 -13.40
N ASP A 144 -11.49 -5.70 -14.29
CA ASP A 144 -10.84 -7.01 -14.09
C ASP A 144 -9.49 -7.15 -14.82
N GLU A 145 -9.12 -6.16 -15.66
CA GLU A 145 -7.83 -6.16 -16.36
C GLU A 145 -6.70 -5.86 -15.37
N VAL A 146 -5.75 -6.79 -15.25
CA VAL A 146 -4.56 -6.62 -14.40
C VAL A 146 -3.51 -5.78 -15.12
N VAL A 147 -3.07 -4.71 -14.47
CA VAL A 147 -1.95 -3.88 -14.90
C VAL A 147 -0.79 -4.08 -13.91
N PRO A 148 0.41 -4.45 -14.39
CA PRO A 148 1.58 -4.58 -13.53
C PRO A 148 1.88 -3.28 -12.80
N THR A 149 2.23 -3.36 -11.52
CA THR A 149 2.64 -2.22 -10.71
C THR A 149 4.01 -2.46 -10.08
N GLU A 150 4.79 -1.39 -9.92
CA GLU A 150 6.06 -1.43 -9.21
C GLU A 150 6.01 -0.72 -7.85
N ARG A 151 4.93 0.01 -7.61
CA ARG A 151 4.76 0.85 -6.41
C ARG A 151 3.31 0.83 -5.95
N THR A 152 3.12 0.85 -4.65
CA THR A 152 1.79 1.00 -4.03
C THR A 152 1.00 2.19 -4.59
N THR A 153 1.70 3.30 -4.86
CA THR A 153 1.14 4.50 -5.48
C THR A 153 2.15 4.98 -6.53
N PRO A 154 1.83 4.96 -7.82
CA PRO A 154 2.69 5.42 -8.91
C PRO A 154 3.16 6.86 -8.76
N GLU A 155 4.15 7.30 -9.54
CA GLU A 155 4.50 8.72 -9.66
C GLU A 155 3.38 9.46 -10.40
N SER A 156 3.30 10.77 -10.25
CA SER A 156 2.15 11.56 -10.74
C SER A 156 1.89 11.43 -12.25
N LEU A 157 2.93 11.27 -13.05
CA LEU A 157 2.78 11.09 -14.51
C LEU A 157 2.11 9.77 -14.85
N GLU A 158 2.63 8.65 -14.32
CA GLU A 158 2.08 7.31 -14.51
C GLU A 158 0.68 7.18 -13.89
N LEU A 159 0.45 7.88 -12.78
CA LEU A 159 -0.85 7.89 -12.11
C LEU A 159 -1.93 8.54 -12.99
N GLN A 160 -1.64 9.69 -13.61
CA GLN A 160 -2.57 10.36 -14.52
C GLN A 160 -2.78 9.57 -15.82
N GLU A 161 -1.74 8.90 -16.33
CA GLU A 161 -1.86 7.98 -17.46
C GLU A 161 -2.82 6.83 -17.13
N LEU A 162 -2.64 6.21 -15.95
CA LEU A 162 -3.49 5.12 -15.49
C LEU A 162 -4.94 5.56 -15.32
N PHE A 163 -5.19 6.75 -14.76
CA PHE A 163 -6.54 7.33 -14.68
C PHE A 163 -7.14 7.57 -16.07
N ALA A 164 -6.35 8.03 -17.04
CA ALA A 164 -6.85 8.21 -18.42
C ALA A 164 -7.23 6.88 -19.07
N ARG A 165 -6.46 5.81 -18.82
CA ARG A 165 -6.81 4.44 -19.25
C ARG A 165 -8.07 3.96 -18.55
N MET A 166 -8.22 4.15 -17.24
CA MET A 166 -9.41 3.78 -16.47
C MET A 166 -10.65 4.49 -16.99
N ARG A 167 -10.57 5.83 -17.21
CA ARG A 167 -11.65 6.61 -17.81
C ARG A 167 -12.03 6.08 -19.19
N SER A 168 -11.05 5.82 -20.04
CA SER A 168 -11.27 5.32 -21.41
C SER A 168 -11.90 3.92 -21.42
N ALA A 169 -11.60 3.11 -20.42
CA ALA A 169 -12.20 1.80 -20.21
C ALA A 169 -13.60 1.84 -19.59
N GLY A 170 -14.10 3.05 -19.24
CA GLY A 170 -15.43 3.24 -18.67
C GLY A 170 -15.49 3.05 -17.15
N CYS A 171 -14.36 3.13 -16.43
CA CYS A 171 -14.40 3.18 -14.98
C CYS A 171 -15.10 4.46 -14.50
N THR A 172 -16.00 4.31 -13.54
CA THR A 172 -16.74 5.41 -12.91
C THR A 172 -16.22 5.72 -11.51
N HIS A 173 -15.51 4.78 -10.91
CA HIS A 173 -14.93 4.88 -9.58
C HIS A 173 -13.47 4.41 -9.62
N VAL A 174 -12.66 5.00 -8.76
CA VAL A 174 -11.28 4.55 -8.50
C VAL A 174 -11.09 4.43 -6.99
N VAL A 175 -10.62 3.27 -6.55
CA VAL A 175 -10.22 3.04 -5.16
C VAL A 175 -8.72 2.82 -5.13
N MET A 176 -7.97 3.65 -4.39
CA MET A 176 -6.52 3.62 -4.42
C MET A 176 -5.87 3.64 -3.04
N GLU A 177 -4.74 2.96 -2.93
CA GLU A 177 -3.86 3.11 -1.79
C GLU A 177 -3.04 4.41 -1.95
N ALA A 178 -3.16 5.33 -0.98
CA ALA A 178 -2.34 6.53 -0.88
C ALA A 178 -1.26 6.32 0.18
N SER A 179 -0.05 5.93 -0.24
CA SER A 179 1.07 5.73 0.67
C SER A 179 1.55 7.07 1.25
N SER A 180 2.12 7.04 2.46
CA SER A 180 2.67 8.26 3.07
C SER A 180 3.78 8.90 2.24
N HIS A 181 4.57 8.09 1.52
CA HIS A 181 5.56 8.59 0.56
C HIS A 181 4.89 9.33 -0.60
N ALA A 182 3.80 8.79 -1.15
CA ALA A 182 3.09 9.42 -2.24
C ALA A 182 2.48 10.76 -1.84
N LEU A 183 1.92 10.84 -0.64
CA LEU A 183 1.39 12.07 -0.07
C LEU A 183 2.52 13.09 0.19
N ALA A 184 3.60 12.69 0.85
CA ALA A 184 4.73 13.56 1.18
C ALA A 184 5.53 14.02 -0.06
N LEU A 185 5.56 13.21 -1.13
CA LEU A 185 6.28 13.49 -2.37
C LEU A 185 5.38 14.08 -3.47
N ASP A 186 4.22 14.60 -3.11
CA ASP A 186 3.27 15.26 -4.02
C ASP A 186 2.83 14.41 -5.24
N ARG A 187 2.92 13.06 -5.18
CA ARG A 187 2.52 12.18 -6.30
C ARG A 187 1.02 12.25 -6.60
N VAL A 188 0.24 12.54 -5.58
CA VAL A 188 -1.22 12.66 -5.65
C VAL A 188 -1.70 14.11 -5.57
N TYR A 189 -0.78 15.08 -5.77
CA TYR A 189 -1.11 16.50 -5.72
C TYR A 189 -2.16 16.88 -6.78
N GLY A 190 -3.14 17.68 -6.37
CA GLY A 190 -4.22 18.15 -7.23
C GLY A 190 -5.36 17.15 -7.46
N ILE A 191 -5.29 15.95 -6.88
CA ILE A 191 -6.42 15.00 -6.91
C ILE A 191 -7.35 15.31 -5.73
N HIS A 192 -8.64 15.43 -6.03
CA HIS A 192 -9.69 15.54 -5.01
C HIS A 192 -10.40 14.19 -4.83
N TYR A 193 -10.68 13.81 -3.58
CA TYR A 193 -11.30 12.54 -3.25
C TYR A 193 -12.70 12.72 -2.67
N ALA A 194 -13.66 11.93 -3.14
CA ALA A 194 -14.98 11.86 -2.51
C ALA A 194 -14.87 11.28 -1.08
N VAL A 195 -13.98 10.30 -0.89
CA VAL A 195 -13.73 9.69 0.42
C VAL A 195 -12.24 9.47 0.63
N GLY A 196 -11.72 9.94 1.76
CA GLY A 196 -10.42 9.58 2.31
C GLY A 196 -10.61 8.63 3.50
N ILE A 197 -9.86 7.52 3.54
CA ILE A 197 -9.96 6.51 4.59
C ILE A 197 -8.65 6.47 5.38
N PHE A 198 -8.73 6.51 6.71
CA PHE A 198 -7.60 6.26 7.62
C PHE A 198 -7.81 4.97 8.39
N THR A 199 -6.94 3.98 8.17
CA THR A 199 -7.02 2.67 8.83
C THR A 199 -6.38 2.68 10.22
N ASN A 200 -5.06 2.97 10.29
CA ASN A 200 -4.26 2.99 11.53
C ASN A 200 -2.90 3.65 11.30
N LEU A 201 -2.20 3.97 12.41
CA LEU A 201 -0.81 4.41 12.36
C LEU A 201 0.03 3.67 13.40
N THR A 202 0.89 2.78 12.93
CA THR A 202 1.88 2.06 13.73
C THR A 202 3.29 2.26 13.15
N GLN A 203 4.33 1.83 13.86
CA GLN A 203 5.71 2.08 13.45
C GLN A 203 6.04 1.44 12.10
N ASP A 204 6.32 2.27 11.11
CA ASP A 204 6.93 1.90 9.82
C ASP A 204 7.53 3.14 9.14
N HIS A 205 8.38 2.96 8.14
CA HIS A 205 8.92 4.03 7.29
C HIS A 205 9.64 5.17 8.03
N LEU A 206 10.21 4.92 9.23
CA LEU A 206 10.98 5.92 9.96
C LEU A 206 12.35 6.20 9.33
N ASP A 207 12.82 5.36 8.43
CA ASP A 207 13.95 5.63 7.54
C ASP A 207 13.70 6.88 6.67
N PHE A 208 12.45 7.09 6.23
CA PHE A 208 12.03 8.24 5.44
C PHE A 208 11.48 9.38 6.30
N HIS A 209 10.45 9.13 7.12
CA HIS A 209 9.72 10.17 7.87
C HIS A 209 10.45 10.66 9.13
N LYS A 210 11.43 9.90 9.64
CA LYS A 210 12.23 10.16 10.84
C LYS A 210 11.47 10.06 12.16
N THR A 211 10.23 10.55 12.24
CA THR A 211 9.38 10.50 13.45
C THR A 211 7.97 10.04 13.12
N MET A 212 7.26 9.54 14.13
CA MET A 212 5.86 9.16 14.00
C MET A 212 4.94 10.36 13.71
N GLU A 213 5.31 11.54 14.25
CA GLU A 213 4.58 12.78 13.99
C GLU A 213 4.66 13.18 12.52
N ALA A 214 5.86 13.17 11.92
CA ALA A 214 6.05 13.47 10.50
C ALA A 214 5.37 12.42 9.61
N TYR A 215 5.32 11.16 10.06
CA TYR A 215 4.61 10.09 9.38
C TYR A 215 3.09 10.31 9.40
N CYS A 216 2.55 10.74 10.55
CA CYS A 216 1.15 11.14 10.69
C CYS A 216 0.82 12.35 9.81
N ASP A 217 1.65 13.41 9.88
CA ASP A 217 1.44 14.65 9.12
C ASP A 217 1.43 14.40 7.60
N ALA A 218 2.27 13.48 7.12
CA ALA A 218 2.25 13.07 5.71
C ALA A 218 0.91 12.43 5.32
N LYS A 219 0.32 11.58 6.17
CA LYS A 219 -1.00 10.97 5.91
C LYS A 219 -2.14 11.98 6.03
N ALA A 220 -2.00 12.97 6.91
CA ALA A 220 -2.99 14.03 7.12
C ALA A 220 -3.27 14.85 5.86
N ILE A 221 -2.34 14.89 4.89
CA ILE A 221 -2.52 15.58 3.60
C ILE A 221 -3.77 15.07 2.85
N LEU A 222 -4.10 13.77 2.95
CA LEU A 222 -5.28 13.20 2.31
C LEU A 222 -6.57 13.91 2.78
N PHE A 223 -6.68 14.21 4.08
CA PHE A 223 -7.88 14.76 4.71
C PHE A 223 -8.06 16.27 4.50
N GLN A 224 -7.08 16.89 3.86
CA GLN A 224 -7.20 18.26 3.34
C GLN A 224 -7.79 18.28 1.91
N ASN A 225 -7.85 17.12 1.25
CA ASN A 225 -8.20 16.99 -0.16
C ASN A 225 -9.33 15.96 -0.41
N CYS A 226 -10.21 15.74 0.57
CA CYS A 226 -11.38 14.87 0.41
C CYS A 226 -12.66 15.54 0.95
N ASP A 227 -13.83 15.06 0.49
CA ASP A 227 -15.12 15.52 0.98
C ASP A 227 -15.47 14.87 2.32
N VAL A 228 -15.23 13.57 2.46
CA VAL A 228 -15.49 12.78 3.67
C VAL A 228 -14.23 12.05 4.11
N GLY A 229 -13.84 12.24 5.36
CA GLY A 229 -12.78 11.48 6.01
C GLY A 229 -13.36 10.38 6.90
N VAL A 230 -13.17 9.11 6.55
CA VAL A 230 -13.58 7.94 7.33
C VAL A 230 -12.39 7.51 8.18
N CYS A 231 -12.49 7.68 9.50
CA CYS A 231 -11.33 7.60 10.39
C CYS A 231 -11.57 6.71 11.61
N ASN A 232 -10.55 5.96 11.99
CA ASN A 232 -10.54 5.09 13.16
C ASN A 232 -10.47 5.92 14.46
N ALA A 233 -11.53 5.95 15.23
CA ALA A 233 -11.57 6.70 16.50
C ALA A 233 -10.80 6.01 17.63
N ASP A 234 -10.47 4.72 17.50
CA ASP A 234 -9.66 3.98 18.47
C ASP A 234 -8.15 4.18 18.26
N ASP A 235 -7.74 4.73 17.11
CA ASP A 235 -6.32 4.99 16.84
C ASP A 235 -5.88 6.31 17.51
N PRO A 236 -4.84 6.30 18.35
CA PRO A 236 -4.39 7.48 19.10
C PRO A 236 -3.88 8.63 18.22
N TRP A 237 -3.57 8.37 16.95
CA TRP A 237 -3.09 9.38 16.01
C TRP A 237 -4.22 10.10 15.26
N THR A 238 -5.46 9.65 15.38
CA THR A 238 -6.61 10.21 14.63
C THR A 238 -6.82 11.68 14.93
N GLU A 239 -6.70 12.11 16.18
CA GLU A 239 -6.84 13.52 16.55
C GLU A 239 -5.79 14.41 15.86
N ARG A 240 -4.51 14.00 15.88
CA ARG A 240 -3.44 14.72 15.17
C ARG A 240 -3.64 14.72 13.67
N LEU A 241 -3.99 13.57 13.10
CA LEU A 241 -4.22 13.40 11.67
C LEU A 241 -5.30 14.36 11.15
N LEU A 242 -6.32 14.63 11.94
CA LEU A 242 -7.46 15.48 11.58
C LEU A 242 -7.31 16.93 12.00
N GLN A 243 -6.23 17.34 12.65
CA GLN A 243 -6.04 18.69 13.18
C GLN A 243 -6.28 19.80 12.15
N ASN A 244 -5.89 19.58 10.88
CA ASN A 244 -6.05 20.51 9.77
C ASN A 244 -6.94 19.95 8.66
N ALA A 245 -7.80 18.97 8.97
CA ALA A 245 -8.69 18.38 7.98
C ALA A 245 -9.75 19.37 7.52
N ALA A 246 -9.99 19.40 6.20
CA ALA A 246 -11.02 20.23 5.59
C ALA A 246 -12.33 19.44 5.31
N CYS A 247 -12.29 18.12 5.47
CA CYS A 247 -13.38 17.21 5.15
C CYS A 247 -14.42 17.10 6.27
N ARG A 248 -15.62 16.62 5.92
CA ARG A 248 -16.58 16.09 6.89
C ARG A 248 -16.01 14.81 7.51
N GLN A 249 -15.88 14.78 8.82
CA GLN A 249 -15.36 13.63 9.55
C GLN A 249 -16.49 12.61 9.79
N TYR A 250 -16.17 11.32 9.60
CA TYR A 250 -17.03 10.17 9.92
C TYR A 250 -16.18 9.15 10.66
N PHE A 251 -16.52 8.85 11.89
CA PHE A 251 -15.73 7.99 12.75
C PHE A 251 -16.27 6.57 12.81
N TYR A 252 -15.36 5.60 12.82
CA TYR A 252 -15.65 4.22 13.16
C TYR A 252 -14.79 3.74 14.32
N ALA A 253 -15.29 2.78 15.11
CA ALA A 253 -14.61 2.24 16.28
C ALA A 253 -15.13 0.87 16.71
N GLU A 254 -14.32 0.15 17.47
CA GLU A 254 -14.72 -0.98 18.32
C GLU A 254 -15.02 -0.50 19.74
N HIS A 255 -14.21 0.40 20.29
CA HIS A 255 -14.22 0.79 21.70
C HIS A 255 -14.72 2.23 21.94
N ALA A 256 -14.29 3.17 21.13
CA ALA A 256 -14.64 4.58 21.28
C ALA A 256 -16.08 4.89 20.84
N ALA A 257 -16.59 6.06 21.21
CA ALA A 257 -17.81 6.60 20.63
C ALA A 257 -17.55 6.99 19.17
N ALA A 258 -18.40 6.51 18.25
CA ALA A 258 -18.23 6.71 16.82
C ALA A 258 -19.59 6.68 16.10
N ASP A 259 -19.60 7.15 14.83
CA ASP A 259 -20.78 7.12 13.96
C ASP A 259 -21.14 5.69 13.54
N LEU A 260 -20.11 4.82 13.42
CA LEU A 260 -20.25 3.40 13.10
C LEU A 260 -19.42 2.57 14.09
N ARG A 261 -20.04 1.61 14.77
CA ARG A 261 -19.37 0.76 15.77
C ARG A 261 -19.56 -0.71 15.48
N ALA A 262 -18.55 -1.51 15.87
CA ALA A 262 -18.72 -2.96 15.95
C ALA A 262 -19.15 -3.37 17.36
N GLU A 263 -20.23 -4.16 17.45
CA GLU A 263 -20.71 -4.75 18.71
C GLU A 263 -20.87 -6.28 18.55
N HIS A 264 -20.85 -7.03 19.64
CA HIS A 264 -21.01 -8.49 19.65
C HIS A 264 -20.03 -9.23 18.73
N ILE A 265 -18.75 -8.84 18.78
CA ILE A 265 -17.70 -9.39 17.91
C ILE A 265 -17.47 -10.86 18.21
N THR A 266 -17.44 -11.67 17.17
CA THR A 266 -17.05 -13.08 17.19
C THR A 266 -15.88 -13.29 16.24
N LEU A 267 -14.77 -13.82 16.75
CA LEU A 267 -13.58 -14.18 15.98
C LEU A 267 -13.56 -15.72 15.85
N ALA A 268 -13.74 -16.21 14.63
CA ALA A 268 -13.68 -17.63 14.31
C ALA A 268 -12.44 -17.96 13.46
N ALA A 269 -12.15 -19.24 13.30
CA ALA A 269 -11.00 -19.72 12.53
C ALA A 269 -11.04 -19.35 11.04
N ASP A 270 -12.23 -19.19 10.49
CA ASP A 270 -12.48 -18.98 9.06
C ASP A 270 -13.22 -17.68 8.76
N HIS A 271 -13.63 -16.92 9.77
CA HIS A 271 -14.36 -15.67 9.58
C HIS A 271 -14.36 -14.78 10.82
N ILE A 272 -14.74 -13.53 10.62
CA ILE A 272 -15.22 -12.65 11.69
C ILE A 272 -16.72 -12.41 11.52
N ALA A 273 -17.41 -12.15 12.64
CA ALA A 273 -18.79 -11.68 12.64
C ALA A 273 -19.00 -10.63 13.73
N PHE A 274 -19.82 -9.61 13.46
CA PHE A 274 -20.18 -8.57 14.41
C PHE A 274 -21.46 -7.85 13.98
N ASP A 275 -22.05 -7.07 14.86
CA ASP A 275 -23.12 -6.14 14.52
C ASP A 275 -22.50 -4.77 14.18
N ALA A 276 -22.69 -4.28 12.95
CA ALA A 276 -22.38 -2.91 12.56
C ALA A 276 -23.53 -1.99 13.04
N VAL A 277 -23.22 -1.08 13.94
CA VAL A 277 -24.20 -0.23 14.62
C VAL A 277 -23.98 1.24 14.29
N THR A 278 -24.98 1.88 13.72
CA THR A 278 -25.08 3.33 13.57
C THR A 278 -26.19 3.87 14.50
N LYS A 279 -26.37 5.18 14.52
CA LYS A 279 -27.50 5.77 15.27
C LYS A 279 -28.87 5.28 14.79
N ASP A 280 -28.99 4.88 13.52
CA ASP A 280 -30.29 4.59 12.86
C ASP A 280 -30.47 3.10 12.56
N SER A 281 -29.40 2.28 12.61
CA SER A 281 -29.48 0.87 12.19
C SER A 281 -28.52 -0.03 12.96
N ARG A 282 -28.84 -1.32 12.98
CA ARG A 282 -27.97 -2.43 13.41
C ARG A 282 -28.04 -3.51 12.37
N THR A 283 -26.89 -3.84 11.77
CA THR A 283 -26.79 -4.81 10.68
C THR A 283 -25.76 -5.88 11.02
N PRO A 284 -26.11 -7.17 11.01
CA PRO A 284 -25.13 -8.24 11.21
C PRO A 284 -24.18 -8.32 10.02
N ILE A 285 -22.90 -8.37 10.31
CA ILE A 285 -21.81 -8.46 9.34
C ILE A 285 -21.12 -9.81 9.52
N LYS A 286 -20.76 -10.45 8.41
CA LYS A 286 -19.88 -11.62 8.37
C LYS A 286 -18.87 -11.44 7.24
N VAL A 287 -17.59 -11.70 7.52
CA VAL A 287 -16.49 -11.64 6.51
C VAL A 287 -15.69 -12.93 6.63
N GLY A 288 -15.50 -13.63 5.51
CA GLY A 288 -14.79 -14.91 5.45
C GLY A 288 -13.26 -14.79 5.56
N ILE A 289 -12.75 -13.78 6.25
CA ILE A 289 -11.33 -13.56 6.53
C ILE A 289 -11.19 -13.44 8.04
N PRO A 290 -10.42 -14.35 8.70
CA PRO A 290 -10.25 -14.32 10.15
C PRO A 290 -9.32 -13.19 10.61
N GLY A 291 -9.41 -12.86 11.91
CA GLY A 291 -8.51 -11.93 12.60
C GLY A 291 -9.19 -10.67 13.10
N GLY A 292 -8.87 -10.27 14.34
CA GLY A 292 -9.47 -9.09 14.98
C GLY A 292 -9.27 -7.79 14.20
N PHE A 293 -8.12 -7.62 13.54
CA PHE A 293 -7.85 -6.46 12.66
C PHE A 293 -8.83 -6.35 11.49
N MET A 294 -9.46 -7.46 11.07
CA MET A 294 -10.48 -7.45 10.02
C MET A 294 -11.76 -6.75 10.43
N VAL A 295 -12.03 -6.64 11.75
CA VAL A 295 -13.16 -5.83 12.25
C VAL A 295 -12.96 -4.38 11.84
N TYR A 296 -11.77 -3.80 12.10
CA TYR A 296 -11.43 -2.43 11.72
C TYR A 296 -11.42 -2.23 10.20
N ASN A 297 -10.77 -3.14 9.43
CA ASN A 297 -10.76 -3.06 7.97
C ASN A 297 -12.18 -3.19 7.37
N THR A 298 -13.08 -3.87 8.05
CA THR A 298 -14.48 -3.97 7.62
C THR A 298 -15.25 -2.71 7.98
N LEU A 299 -15.04 -2.13 9.17
CA LEU A 299 -15.67 -0.89 9.58
C LEU A 299 -15.28 0.29 8.66
N ASP A 300 -14.00 0.39 8.27
CA ASP A 300 -13.55 1.45 7.37
C ASP A 300 -14.20 1.33 5.98
N VAL A 301 -14.32 0.10 5.46
CA VAL A 301 -15.02 -0.21 4.20
C VAL A 301 -16.50 0.15 4.29
N LEU A 302 -17.17 -0.24 5.39
CA LEU A 302 -18.60 0.07 5.62
C LEU A 302 -18.84 1.59 5.73
N GLY A 303 -17.96 2.30 6.46
CA GLY A 303 -18.00 3.76 6.56
C GLY A 303 -17.86 4.45 5.21
N ALA A 304 -16.91 3.99 4.39
CA ALA A 304 -16.72 4.50 3.03
C ALA A 304 -17.90 4.17 2.11
N ALA A 305 -18.43 2.95 2.18
CA ALA A 305 -19.63 2.54 1.43
C ALA A 305 -20.85 3.39 1.78
N LEU A 306 -21.08 3.65 3.08
CA LEU A 306 -22.13 4.56 3.53
C LEU A 306 -21.95 5.99 3.00
N ALA A 307 -20.72 6.51 3.03
CA ALA A 307 -20.40 7.83 2.49
C ALA A 307 -20.67 7.92 0.98
N LEU A 308 -20.54 6.80 0.25
CA LEU A 308 -20.85 6.67 -1.17
C LEU A 308 -22.30 6.26 -1.47
N GLY A 309 -23.16 6.21 -0.43
CA GLY A 309 -24.58 5.93 -0.59
C GLY A 309 -24.97 4.45 -0.66
N VAL A 310 -24.06 3.52 -0.31
CA VAL A 310 -24.37 2.10 -0.23
C VAL A 310 -24.78 1.73 1.20
N PRO A 311 -26.02 1.25 1.45
CA PRO A 311 -26.51 0.85 2.77
C PRO A 311 -25.75 -0.35 3.36
N LEU A 312 -25.72 -0.46 4.71
CA LEU A 312 -25.04 -1.53 5.43
C LEU A 312 -25.49 -2.93 5.00
N GLU A 313 -26.80 -3.14 4.83
CA GLU A 313 -27.38 -4.45 4.47
C GLU A 313 -26.90 -4.92 3.08
N LYS A 314 -26.66 -3.98 2.17
CA LYS A 314 -26.12 -4.26 0.85
C LYS A 314 -24.65 -4.62 0.95
N SER A 315 -23.86 -3.83 1.66
CA SER A 315 -22.44 -4.12 1.92
C SER A 315 -22.24 -5.46 2.63
N ALA A 316 -23.10 -5.78 3.61
CA ALA A 316 -23.05 -7.04 4.35
C ALA A 316 -23.19 -8.28 3.44
N ARG A 317 -24.10 -8.23 2.45
CA ARG A 317 -24.28 -9.33 1.49
C ARG A 317 -23.03 -9.56 0.64
N VAL A 318 -22.40 -8.49 0.18
CA VAL A 318 -21.18 -8.58 -0.62
C VAL A 318 -20.04 -9.13 0.22
N LEU A 319 -19.81 -8.57 1.41
CA LEU A 319 -18.73 -8.96 2.30
C LEU A 319 -18.79 -10.43 2.73
N ALA A 320 -20.01 -10.98 2.89
CA ALA A 320 -20.20 -12.39 3.21
C ALA A 320 -19.77 -13.34 2.06
N ALA A 321 -19.69 -12.84 0.83
CA ALA A 321 -19.38 -13.61 -0.38
C ALA A 321 -17.98 -13.31 -0.97
N VAL A 322 -17.29 -12.27 -0.47
CA VAL A 322 -15.97 -11.87 -1.01
C VAL A 322 -14.94 -12.97 -0.72
N PRO A 323 -14.20 -13.43 -1.74
CA PRO A 323 -13.10 -14.36 -1.54
C PRO A 323 -11.92 -13.69 -0.80
N HIS A 324 -10.97 -14.52 -0.35
CA HIS A 324 -9.75 -14.03 0.28
C HIS A 324 -8.98 -13.06 -0.64
N VAL A 325 -8.38 -12.05 -0.05
CA VAL A 325 -7.46 -11.14 -0.75
C VAL A 325 -6.09 -11.83 -0.88
N LYS A 326 -5.54 -11.92 -2.09
CA LYS A 326 -4.26 -12.58 -2.36
C LYS A 326 -3.16 -12.02 -1.45
N GLY A 327 -2.45 -12.92 -0.76
CA GLY A 327 -1.37 -12.58 0.16
C GLY A 327 -1.82 -11.89 1.47
N ARG A 328 -3.10 -12.04 1.84
CA ARG A 328 -3.67 -11.54 3.10
C ARG A 328 -4.42 -12.66 3.80
N VAL A 329 -3.83 -13.22 4.86
CA VAL A 329 -4.36 -14.39 5.58
C VAL A 329 -4.76 -15.52 4.60
N GLU A 330 -3.95 -15.73 3.58
CA GLU A 330 -4.24 -16.65 2.49
C GLU A 330 -3.86 -18.07 2.89
N VAL A 331 -4.84 -18.94 3.00
CA VAL A 331 -4.61 -20.36 3.26
C VAL A 331 -4.18 -21.06 1.98
N VAL A 332 -3.00 -21.68 1.99
CA VAL A 332 -2.49 -22.48 0.87
C VAL A 332 -2.96 -23.91 1.02
N PRO A 333 -3.52 -24.54 -0.03
CA PRO A 333 -3.96 -25.93 0.04
C PRO A 333 -2.80 -26.89 0.36
N THR A 334 -2.99 -27.72 1.39
CA THR A 334 -2.05 -28.78 1.82
C THR A 334 -2.73 -30.15 1.83
N PRO A 335 -3.11 -30.69 0.65
CA PRO A 335 -3.90 -31.92 0.58
C PRO A 335 -3.17 -33.12 1.20
N GLY A 336 -3.88 -33.85 2.06
CA GLY A 336 -3.34 -35.04 2.73
C GLY A 336 -2.38 -34.75 3.90
N LYS A 337 -2.26 -33.51 4.33
CA LYS A 337 -1.46 -33.11 5.51
C LYS A 337 -2.36 -32.72 6.68
N ASP A 338 -1.88 -32.93 7.88
CA ASP A 338 -2.58 -32.56 9.12
C ASP A 338 -2.17 -31.19 9.67
N TYR A 339 -1.50 -30.39 8.87
CA TYR A 339 -1.11 -29.01 9.18
C TYR A 339 -1.61 -28.04 8.11
N THR A 340 -1.63 -26.75 8.44
CA THR A 340 -2.04 -25.67 7.55
C THR A 340 -0.85 -24.76 7.23
N VAL A 341 -0.72 -24.33 5.98
CA VAL A 341 0.20 -23.26 5.57
C VAL A 341 -0.62 -22.03 5.23
N LEU A 342 -0.18 -20.87 5.73
CA LEU A 342 -0.83 -19.59 5.56
C LEU A 342 0.19 -18.57 5.08
N ILE A 343 -0.15 -17.77 4.06
CA ILE A 343 0.70 -16.69 3.52
C ILE A 343 0.10 -15.35 3.91
N ASP A 344 0.95 -14.44 4.42
CA ASP A 344 0.55 -13.06 4.73
C ASP A 344 1.67 -12.06 4.45
N TYR A 345 1.30 -10.81 4.13
CA TYR A 345 2.24 -9.71 3.85
C TYR A 345 2.77 -9.03 5.12
N SER A 346 2.60 -9.62 6.29
CA SER A 346 3.02 -9.06 7.57
C SER A 346 4.53 -8.83 7.63
N HIS A 347 4.96 -7.58 7.47
CA HIS A 347 6.36 -7.15 7.43
C HIS A 347 6.67 -6.01 8.41
N THR A 348 5.71 -5.70 9.31
CA THR A 348 5.86 -4.76 10.43
C THR A 348 5.62 -5.48 11.76
N PRO A 349 6.11 -4.95 12.90
CA PRO A 349 5.82 -5.55 14.21
C PRO A 349 4.33 -5.74 14.47
N ASP A 350 3.52 -4.70 14.26
CA ASP A 350 2.07 -4.73 14.44
C ASP A 350 1.37 -5.75 13.53
N SER A 351 1.72 -5.80 12.23
CA SER A 351 1.10 -6.78 11.33
C SER A 351 1.51 -8.22 11.68
N LEU A 352 2.75 -8.44 12.11
CA LEU A 352 3.21 -9.76 12.57
C LEU A 352 2.48 -10.17 13.87
N GLU A 353 2.30 -9.24 14.80
CA GLU A 353 1.51 -9.48 16.02
C GLU A 353 0.07 -9.87 15.66
N ASN A 354 -0.57 -9.12 14.79
CA ASN A 354 -1.95 -9.34 14.37
C ASN A 354 -2.15 -10.71 13.72
N ILE A 355 -1.27 -11.12 12.80
CA ILE A 355 -1.39 -12.43 12.15
C ILE A 355 -1.12 -13.57 13.14
N LEU A 356 -0.11 -13.47 14.00
CA LEU A 356 0.20 -14.52 14.95
C LEU A 356 -0.89 -14.69 16.03
N ARG A 357 -1.46 -13.58 16.53
CA ARG A 357 -2.64 -13.64 17.41
C ARG A 357 -3.84 -14.30 16.71
N THR A 358 -4.05 -13.98 15.46
CA THR A 358 -5.11 -14.59 14.63
C THR A 358 -4.89 -16.10 14.52
N VAL A 359 -3.71 -16.52 14.11
CA VAL A 359 -3.34 -17.94 13.98
C VAL A 359 -3.49 -18.68 15.32
N LYS A 360 -2.98 -18.09 16.40
CA LYS A 360 -3.07 -18.66 17.76
C LYS A 360 -4.51 -18.89 18.22
N GLY A 361 -5.45 -18.07 17.73
CA GLY A 361 -6.88 -18.20 18.05
C GLY A 361 -7.55 -19.44 17.46
N PHE A 362 -6.97 -20.06 16.41
CA PHE A 362 -7.57 -21.24 15.77
C PHE A 362 -6.62 -22.44 15.58
N ALA A 363 -5.31 -22.28 15.74
CA ALA A 363 -4.36 -23.38 15.65
C ALA A 363 -4.69 -24.46 16.70
N LYS A 364 -4.76 -25.71 16.27
CA LYS A 364 -4.97 -26.87 17.16
C LYS A 364 -3.66 -27.42 17.68
N GLY A 365 -2.57 -27.21 16.95
CA GLY A 365 -1.20 -27.50 17.28
C GLY A 365 -0.40 -26.24 17.52
N ARG A 366 0.87 -26.25 17.10
CA ARG A 366 1.77 -25.09 17.26
C ARG A 366 1.46 -24.00 16.25
N THR A 367 1.64 -22.76 16.66
CA THR A 367 1.81 -21.61 15.77
C THR A 367 3.28 -21.51 15.38
N VAL A 368 3.60 -21.75 14.11
CA VAL A 368 4.96 -21.65 13.56
C VAL A 368 5.06 -20.36 12.75
N ALA A 369 5.90 -19.42 13.20
CA ALA A 369 6.15 -18.17 12.48
C ALA A 369 7.39 -18.29 11.60
N LEU A 370 7.25 -18.17 10.28
CA LEU A 370 8.37 -18.07 9.35
C LEU A 370 8.40 -16.65 8.79
N PHE A 371 9.48 -15.90 9.06
CA PHE A 371 9.59 -14.52 8.62
C PHE A 371 11.02 -14.06 8.44
N GLY A 372 11.18 -12.97 7.70
CA GLY A 372 12.41 -12.20 7.56
C GLY A 372 12.10 -10.72 7.49
N CYS A 373 13.14 -9.90 7.36
CA CYS A 373 13.02 -8.46 7.18
C CYS A 373 13.65 -7.99 5.87
N GLY A 374 13.07 -6.95 5.26
CA GLY A 374 13.62 -6.35 4.05
C GLY A 374 14.86 -5.51 4.32
N GLY A 375 15.85 -5.56 3.41
CA GLY A 375 17.00 -4.67 3.38
C GLY A 375 16.64 -3.27 2.87
N GLY A 376 17.46 -2.25 3.20
CA GLY A 376 17.24 -0.86 2.82
C GLY A 376 15.94 -0.26 3.38
N ARG A 377 15.55 -0.71 4.59
CA ARG A 377 14.33 -0.29 5.29
C ARG A 377 14.65 0.03 6.76
N ASP A 378 13.63 0.40 7.53
CA ASP A 378 13.76 0.68 8.95
C ASP A 378 14.34 -0.54 9.69
N ARG A 379 15.60 -0.41 10.15
CA ARG A 379 16.31 -1.46 10.86
C ARG A 379 15.82 -1.63 12.30
N THR A 380 15.23 -0.58 12.88
CA THR A 380 14.82 -0.58 14.30
C THR A 380 13.67 -1.54 14.57
N LYS A 381 12.88 -1.89 13.53
CA LYS A 381 11.80 -2.86 13.65
C LYS A 381 12.28 -4.32 13.70
N ARG A 382 13.52 -4.64 13.24
CA ARG A 382 14.03 -6.02 13.14
C ARG A 382 14.01 -6.77 14.46
N PRO A 383 14.65 -6.26 15.55
CA PRO A 383 14.59 -6.94 16.84
C PRO A 383 13.18 -6.94 17.45
N ILE A 384 12.36 -5.92 17.19
CA ILE A 384 10.97 -5.86 17.67
C ILE A 384 10.14 -6.99 17.05
N MET A 385 10.29 -7.24 15.74
CA MET A 385 9.63 -8.37 15.06
C MET A 385 10.11 -9.71 15.63
N GLY A 386 11.40 -9.85 15.97
CA GLY A 386 11.94 -11.00 16.68
C GLY A 386 11.24 -11.23 18.02
N SER A 387 11.07 -10.18 18.82
CA SER A 387 10.39 -10.25 20.13
C SER A 387 8.91 -10.61 19.98
N VAL A 388 8.20 -10.01 19.03
CA VAL A 388 6.79 -10.33 18.75
C VAL A 388 6.62 -11.81 18.35
N ALA A 389 7.48 -12.30 17.45
CA ALA A 389 7.46 -13.71 17.06
C ALA A 389 7.75 -14.63 18.25
N ALA A 390 8.73 -14.27 19.08
CA ALA A 390 9.09 -15.04 20.29
C ALA A 390 7.94 -15.12 21.31
N GLU A 391 7.18 -14.04 21.48
CA GLU A 391 6.05 -13.99 22.42
C GLU A 391 4.83 -14.79 21.93
N LEU A 392 4.56 -14.75 20.65
CA LEU A 392 3.28 -15.22 20.11
C LEU A 392 3.36 -16.55 19.38
N ALA A 393 4.51 -16.96 18.87
CA ALA A 393 4.68 -18.25 18.22
C ALA A 393 5.19 -19.33 19.20
N ASP A 394 4.87 -20.58 18.90
CA ASP A 394 5.40 -21.74 19.63
C ASP A 394 6.73 -22.23 19.01
N PHE A 395 7.01 -21.82 17.78
CA PHE A 395 8.28 -22.03 17.07
C PHE A 395 8.51 -20.93 16.05
N VAL A 396 9.75 -20.47 15.90
CA VAL A 396 10.12 -19.42 14.96
C VAL A 396 11.14 -19.91 13.94
N VAL A 397 10.93 -19.63 12.66
CA VAL A 397 11.91 -19.81 11.59
C VAL A 397 12.29 -18.43 11.06
N VAL A 398 13.54 -18.03 11.31
CA VAL A 398 14.09 -16.76 10.81
C VAL A 398 14.79 -17.01 9.49
N THR A 399 14.42 -16.24 8.46
CA THR A 399 14.94 -16.41 7.10
C THR A 399 15.12 -15.07 6.40
N SER A 400 15.62 -15.10 5.14
CA SER A 400 15.68 -13.92 4.29
C SER A 400 14.29 -13.54 3.74
N ASP A 401 14.08 -12.24 3.55
CA ASP A 401 12.96 -11.67 2.78
C ASP A 401 13.52 -11.09 1.46
N ASN A 402 13.38 -9.81 1.19
CA ASN A 402 14.04 -9.09 0.10
C ASN A 402 15.31 -8.39 0.65
N PRO A 403 16.50 -8.99 0.60
CA PRO A 403 17.71 -8.38 1.17
C PRO A 403 18.14 -7.11 0.41
N ARG A 404 17.72 -6.97 -0.84
CA ARG A 404 18.11 -5.86 -1.72
C ARG A 404 19.64 -5.75 -1.81
N THR A 405 20.20 -4.65 -1.31
CA THR A 405 21.65 -4.40 -1.31
C THR A 405 22.34 -4.72 0.02
N GLU A 406 21.58 -5.18 1.03
CA GLU A 406 22.16 -5.60 2.31
C GLU A 406 22.50 -7.10 2.30
N ASP A 407 23.48 -7.49 3.11
CA ASP A 407 23.77 -8.89 3.37
C ASP A 407 22.59 -9.53 4.15
N PRO A 408 21.96 -10.60 3.62
CA PRO A 408 20.84 -11.26 4.27
C PRO A 408 21.19 -11.82 5.66
N GLU A 409 22.42 -12.29 5.89
CA GLU A 409 22.88 -12.77 7.19
C GLU A 409 22.97 -11.62 8.21
N ALA A 410 23.39 -10.42 7.78
CA ALA A 410 23.40 -9.24 8.63
C ALA A 410 21.99 -8.80 9.03
N ILE A 411 21.02 -8.92 8.11
CA ILE A 411 19.60 -8.63 8.42
C ILE A 411 19.07 -9.62 9.45
N ILE A 412 19.37 -10.91 9.28
CA ILE A 412 18.99 -11.96 10.24
C ILE A 412 19.63 -11.67 11.61
N ALA A 413 20.91 -11.32 11.65
CA ALA A 413 21.60 -10.98 12.88
C ALA A 413 20.94 -9.80 13.66
N ASP A 414 20.32 -8.83 12.96
CA ASP A 414 19.56 -7.75 13.58
C ASP A 414 18.21 -8.23 14.18
N ILE A 415 17.65 -9.37 13.72
CA ILE A 415 16.40 -9.94 14.24
C ILE A 415 16.65 -10.74 15.52
N LEU A 416 17.75 -11.51 15.58
CA LEU A 416 18.04 -12.48 16.64
C LEU A 416 18.00 -11.91 18.07
N PRO A 417 18.47 -10.66 18.35
CA PRO A 417 18.36 -10.09 19.69
C PRO A 417 16.92 -10.08 20.26
N GLY A 418 15.90 -10.05 19.41
CA GLY A 418 14.51 -10.15 19.84
C GLY A 418 14.07 -11.55 20.25
N LEU A 419 14.79 -12.58 19.84
CA LEU A 419 14.52 -13.99 20.20
C LEU A 419 15.35 -14.46 21.38
N GLU A 420 16.50 -13.82 21.63
CA GLU A 420 17.43 -14.21 22.70
C GLU A 420 16.77 -14.09 24.08
N GLY A 421 16.90 -15.17 24.87
CA GLY A 421 16.37 -15.21 26.25
C GLY A 421 14.85 -15.38 26.36
N SER A 422 14.11 -15.47 25.26
CA SER A 422 12.66 -15.65 25.26
C SER A 422 12.22 -17.05 25.73
N GLY A 423 13.06 -18.05 25.52
CA GLY A 423 12.72 -19.47 25.73
C GLY A 423 11.96 -20.11 24.56
N THR A 424 11.51 -19.35 23.60
CA THR A 424 10.85 -19.87 22.40
C THR A 424 11.86 -20.50 21.46
N PRO A 425 11.70 -21.76 21.05
CA PRO A 425 12.62 -22.44 20.16
C PRO A 425 12.57 -21.78 18.77
N TYR A 426 13.75 -21.63 18.15
CA TYR A 426 13.84 -21.08 16.80
C TYR A 426 14.91 -21.78 15.96
N GLN A 427 14.76 -21.66 14.64
CA GLN A 427 15.71 -22.10 13.62
C GLN A 427 16.07 -20.92 12.73
N VAL A 428 17.33 -20.85 12.32
CA VAL A 428 17.81 -19.85 11.36
C VAL A 428 18.19 -20.57 10.07
N ILE A 429 17.55 -20.20 8.97
CA ILE A 429 17.83 -20.74 7.63
C ILE A 429 17.75 -19.57 6.67
N CYS A 430 18.90 -19.12 6.14
CA CYS A 430 18.99 -17.92 5.32
C CYS A 430 18.21 -18.06 4.01
N ASP A 431 18.33 -19.20 3.33
CA ASP A 431 17.55 -19.46 2.11
C ASP A 431 16.07 -19.68 2.46
N ARG A 432 15.20 -18.85 1.86
CA ARG A 432 13.78 -18.88 2.19
C ARG A 432 13.06 -20.12 1.66
N VAL A 433 13.50 -20.67 0.53
CA VAL A 433 12.93 -21.90 -0.03
C VAL A 433 13.24 -23.07 0.89
N GLU A 434 14.52 -23.18 1.32
CA GLU A 434 14.93 -24.19 2.29
C GLU A 434 14.22 -24.03 3.64
N ALA A 435 14.00 -22.78 4.08
CA ALA A 435 13.28 -22.50 5.32
C ALA A 435 11.83 -22.97 5.27
N ILE A 436 11.13 -22.76 4.15
CA ILE A 436 9.75 -23.22 3.94
C ILE A 436 9.71 -24.75 3.92
N HIS A 437 10.59 -25.41 3.19
CA HIS A 437 10.71 -26.87 3.14
C HIS A 437 10.96 -27.43 4.53
N TRP A 438 11.93 -26.86 5.26
CA TRP A 438 12.24 -27.28 6.62
C TRP A 438 11.02 -27.15 7.55
N ALA A 439 10.30 -26.04 7.49
CA ALA A 439 9.12 -25.83 8.33
C ALA A 439 8.01 -26.85 8.03
N MET A 440 7.81 -27.20 6.75
CA MET A 440 6.83 -28.20 6.33
C MET A 440 7.25 -29.62 6.73
N ASP A 441 8.53 -29.98 6.65
CA ASP A 441 9.07 -31.30 7.03
C ASP A 441 9.03 -31.54 8.55
N HIS A 442 9.09 -30.46 9.35
CA HIS A 442 9.05 -30.51 10.82
C HIS A 442 7.67 -30.14 11.40
N ALA A 443 6.67 -29.98 10.54
CA ALA A 443 5.30 -29.73 10.96
C ALA A 443 4.71 -30.92 11.72
N GLN A 444 3.94 -30.61 12.74
CA GLN A 444 3.21 -31.60 13.56
C GLN A 444 1.70 -31.52 13.29
N PRO A 445 0.94 -32.56 13.61
CA PRO A 445 -0.51 -32.52 13.43
C PRO A 445 -1.16 -31.32 14.14
N GLY A 446 -1.96 -30.57 13.40
CA GLY A 446 -2.65 -29.37 13.89
C GLY A 446 -1.86 -28.09 13.84
N ASP A 447 -0.58 -28.11 13.41
CA ASP A 447 0.23 -26.91 13.28
C ASP A 447 -0.32 -25.96 12.23
N VAL A 448 -0.07 -24.67 12.45
CA VAL A 448 -0.27 -23.62 11.45
C VAL A 448 1.08 -22.93 11.20
N ILE A 449 1.57 -23.05 9.97
CA ILE A 449 2.81 -22.41 9.51
C ILE A 449 2.43 -21.10 8.84
N ALA A 450 2.75 -19.98 9.47
CA ALA A 450 2.52 -18.64 8.93
C ALA A 450 3.77 -18.17 8.18
N LEU A 451 3.69 -18.09 6.84
CA LEU A 451 4.71 -17.52 5.97
C LEU A 451 4.47 -16.02 5.90
N CYS A 452 5.25 -15.25 6.66
CA CYS A 452 5.08 -13.81 6.82
C CYS A 452 6.12 -13.00 6.03
N GLY A 453 5.68 -11.87 5.46
CA GLY A 453 6.53 -10.89 4.77
C GLY A 453 6.26 -10.75 3.29
N LYS A 454 6.16 -11.86 2.54
CA LYS A 454 6.06 -11.85 1.08
C LYS A 454 4.63 -11.66 0.55
N GLY A 455 3.66 -12.27 1.20
CA GLY A 455 2.25 -12.14 0.83
C GLY A 455 1.97 -12.43 -0.65
N HIS A 456 1.63 -11.41 -1.42
CA HIS A 456 1.32 -11.50 -2.85
C HIS A 456 2.55 -11.55 -3.76
N GLU A 457 3.75 -11.23 -3.25
CA GLU A 457 4.97 -11.17 -4.05
C GLU A 457 5.33 -12.55 -4.61
N THR A 458 5.77 -12.56 -5.87
CA THR A 458 6.20 -13.76 -6.60
C THR A 458 7.70 -13.70 -6.93
N TYR A 459 8.47 -12.93 -6.17
CA TYR A 459 9.90 -12.73 -6.39
C TYR A 459 10.65 -12.48 -5.07
N GLN A 460 11.95 -12.68 -5.11
CA GLN A 460 12.89 -12.17 -4.13
C GLN A 460 13.82 -11.15 -4.81
N GLU A 461 13.98 -9.97 -4.19
CA GLU A 461 14.84 -8.90 -4.71
C GLU A 461 16.23 -8.97 -4.06
N VAL A 462 17.26 -9.24 -4.88
CA VAL A 462 18.66 -9.29 -4.49
C VAL A 462 19.47 -8.38 -5.42
N ASN A 463 20.23 -7.43 -4.90
CA ASN A 463 21.06 -6.49 -5.68
C ASN A 463 20.31 -5.82 -6.85
N HIS A 464 19.07 -5.38 -6.59
CA HIS A 464 18.17 -4.77 -7.58
C HIS A 464 17.67 -5.70 -8.69
N GLU A 465 17.93 -7.00 -8.60
CA GLU A 465 17.38 -8.01 -9.50
C GLU A 465 16.26 -8.77 -8.81
N LYS A 466 15.17 -9.01 -9.54
CA LYS A 466 14.02 -9.81 -9.07
C LYS A 466 14.16 -11.24 -9.57
N HIS A 467 14.37 -12.16 -8.66
CA HIS A 467 14.39 -13.60 -8.93
C HIS A 467 13.00 -14.18 -8.62
N HIS A 468 12.49 -15.01 -9.51
CA HIS A 468 11.18 -15.64 -9.30
C HIS A 468 11.16 -16.48 -8.02
N MET A 469 10.17 -16.24 -7.16
CA MET A 469 9.96 -16.97 -5.91
C MET A 469 8.50 -16.75 -5.46
N ASP A 470 7.60 -17.67 -5.78
CA ASP A 470 6.23 -17.66 -5.27
C ASP A 470 6.08 -18.75 -4.19
N GLU A 471 5.75 -18.34 -2.98
CA GLU A 471 5.61 -19.25 -1.84
C GLU A 471 4.52 -20.31 -2.07
N ARG A 472 3.50 -20.02 -2.90
CA ARG A 472 2.45 -20.99 -3.28
C ARG A 472 3.00 -22.12 -4.12
N GLU A 473 3.87 -21.78 -5.07
CA GLU A 473 4.54 -22.73 -5.93
C GLU A 473 5.51 -23.59 -5.11
N ILE A 474 6.31 -22.99 -4.23
CA ILE A 474 7.25 -23.69 -3.34
C ILE A 474 6.51 -24.72 -2.48
N VAL A 475 5.39 -24.33 -1.86
CA VAL A 475 4.57 -25.25 -1.05
C VAL A 475 4.00 -26.38 -1.91
N ALA A 476 3.49 -26.07 -3.10
CA ALA A 476 2.91 -27.08 -4.01
C ALA A 476 3.98 -28.07 -4.55
N GLU A 477 5.15 -27.57 -4.90
CA GLU A 477 6.27 -28.38 -5.38
C GLU A 477 6.80 -29.32 -4.30
N HIS A 478 6.98 -28.81 -3.07
CA HIS A 478 7.39 -29.62 -1.92
C HIS A 478 6.37 -30.75 -1.63
N LEU A 479 5.08 -30.47 -1.68
CA LEU A 479 4.03 -31.47 -1.50
C LEU A 479 4.02 -32.53 -2.62
N ALA A 480 4.42 -32.13 -3.84
CA ALA A 480 4.55 -33.05 -4.98
C ALA A 480 5.86 -33.88 -4.96
N GLY A 481 6.75 -33.69 -3.99
CA GLY A 481 8.05 -34.36 -3.88
C GLY A 481 9.05 -33.94 -4.96
N LYS A 482 8.99 -32.67 -5.40
CA LYS A 482 9.88 -32.07 -6.39
C LYS A 482 10.93 -31.21 -5.74
#